data_64807ea989369e0f4f5f5ad0a0993a58
#
_entry.id   64807ea989369e0f4f5f5ad0a0993a58
#
_cell.length_a   1.000
_cell.length_b   1.000
_cell.length_c   1.000
_cell.angle_alpha   90.00
_cell.angle_beta   90.00
_cell.angle_gamma   90.00
#
_symmetry.space_group_name_H-M   'P 1'
#
loop_
_entity.id
_entity.type
_entity.pdbx_description
1 polymer ?
#
loop_
_entity_poly.entity_id
_entity_poly.type
_entity_poly.pdbx_seq_one_letter_code
_entity_poly.pdbx_strand_id
1 'polypeptide(L)'
;MTKKLQKKIRILYTIPNFNAAGIGKTLINVISRIDKNIFDPYICCRHERGDLFNTAKSLNIPIYISEFTAPMKPRLKGMESVYKLTSFFKKINPDIIHSYNYSDDYSEALAAKLSGIKWIYTKKNMGWGSNAWRIRTKLANAIIPQNQEMVEVFFKGLKKYSLIPIGIDLDEFSNIEKDKTLTEKYNLVNSFPVILTIANIIPIKGIDYLISGFNLINEDFENTKLIIVGEDKTEYADMLKRKVIEMRLNDRIIFTGKQSNVRSYFSIADIFILSSMKTGEGGPISVLEAMASGVLSYGSNVPGIRDQFREFPDQLFESENPGSIANKILHFSRMSNEEKNKRIAVQKEFIRINYSIENEIMRLQQLYVKVFDSKKNTNFNFEESF
;
A
#
# COMPACT_ATOMS: atom_id res chain seq x y z
N MET A 1 -9.87 8.48 44.71
CA MET A 1 -10.61 8.89 43.51
C MET A 1 -10.48 7.78 42.48
N THR A 2 -11.46 6.90 42.37
CA THR A 2 -11.53 5.80 41.40
C THR A 2 -11.65 6.40 40.01
N LYS A 3 -10.61 6.25 39.18
CA LYS A 3 -10.69 6.54 37.73
C LYS A 3 -11.86 5.73 37.16
N LYS A 4 -12.96 6.39 36.78
CA LYS A 4 -13.99 5.78 35.95
C LYS A 4 -13.29 5.12 34.81
N LEU A 5 -13.39 3.80 34.66
CA LEU A 5 -12.94 3.06 33.47
C LEU A 5 -13.62 3.72 32.25
N GLN A 6 -12.85 4.47 31.52
CA GLN A 6 -13.34 5.15 30.31
C GLN A 6 -13.68 4.05 29.30
N LYS A 7 -14.93 4.00 28.83
CA LYS A 7 -15.39 3.00 27.85
C LYS A 7 -14.46 3.05 26.63
N LYS A 8 -13.86 1.91 26.26
CA LYS A 8 -13.02 1.80 25.05
C LYS A 8 -13.81 2.14 23.81
N ILE A 9 -13.15 2.75 22.83
CA ILE A 9 -13.73 3.04 21.50
C ILE A 9 -13.71 1.75 20.69
N ARG A 10 -14.88 1.24 20.33
CA ARG A 10 -15.06 0.01 19.55
C ARG A 10 -14.91 0.31 18.06
N ILE A 11 -13.93 -0.30 17.40
CA ILE A 11 -13.64 -0.07 15.98
C ILE A 11 -13.85 -1.36 15.19
N LEU A 12 -14.78 -1.36 14.24
CA LEU A 12 -14.94 -2.45 13.27
C LEU A 12 -14.17 -2.13 12.00
N TYR A 13 -13.12 -2.89 11.74
CA TYR A 13 -12.37 -2.83 10.49
C TYR A 13 -13.00 -3.75 9.44
N THR A 14 -13.40 -3.21 8.30
CA THR A 14 -13.95 -3.99 7.19
C THR A 14 -12.91 -4.13 6.09
N ILE A 15 -12.63 -5.37 5.70
CA ILE A 15 -11.67 -5.72 4.65
C ILE A 15 -12.26 -6.82 3.75
N PRO A 16 -12.13 -6.74 2.40
CA PRO A 16 -12.70 -7.78 1.54
C PRO A 16 -12.17 -9.18 1.84
N ASN A 17 -10.88 -9.32 2.02
CA ASN A 17 -10.20 -10.58 2.31
C ASN A 17 -8.75 -10.35 2.75
N PHE A 18 -8.07 -11.43 3.13
CA PHE A 18 -6.67 -11.45 3.51
C PHE A 18 -5.74 -12.10 2.44
N ASN A 19 -6.20 -12.19 1.18
CA ASN A 19 -5.40 -12.72 0.07
C ASN A 19 -4.32 -11.74 -0.41
N ALA A 20 -4.62 -10.43 -0.38
CA ALA A 20 -3.72 -9.38 -0.82
C ALA A 20 -2.74 -9.01 0.30
N ALA A 21 -1.46 -9.30 0.08
CA ALA A 21 -0.42 -9.07 1.07
C ALA A 21 -0.36 -7.61 1.55
N GLY A 22 -0.46 -6.62 0.66
CA GLY A 22 -0.34 -5.21 1.02
C GLY A 22 -1.42 -4.73 2.00
N ILE A 23 -2.70 -4.86 1.65
CA ILE A 23 -3.82 -4.35 2.46
C ILE A 23 -3.98 -5.16 3.74
N GLY A 24 -3.88 -6.50 3.64
CA GLY A 24 -3.99 -7.40 4.78
C GLY A 24 -2.87 -7.17 5.80
N LYS A 25 -1.61 -7.05 5.35
CA LYS A 25 -0.45 -6.77 6.20
C LYS A 25 -0.60 -5.41 6.90
N THR A 26 -1.03 -4.37 6.17
CA THR A 26 -1.29 -3.04 6.75
C THR A 26 -2.32 -3.12 7.88
N LEU A 27 -3.46 -3.78 7.65
CA LEU A 27 -4.50 -3.89 8.68
C LEU A 27 -4.02 -4.66 9.91
N ILE A 28 -3.31 -5.78 9.72
CA ILE A 28 -2.71 -6.55 10.81
C ILE A 28 -1.74 -5.69 11.61
N ASN A 29 -0.88 -4.93 10.95
CA ASN A 29 0.07 -4.02 11.58
C ASN A 29 -0.63 -2.92 12.40
N VAL A 30 -1.71 -2.34 11.88
CA VAL A 30 -2.52 -1.36 12.62
C VAL A 30 -3.11 -2.00 13.87
N ILE A 31 -3.79 -3.14 13.75
CA ILE A 31 -4.51 -3.77 14.86
C ILE A 31 -3.55 -4.30 15.94
N SER A 32 -2.38 -4.81 15.54
CA SER A 32 -1.38 -5.31 16.50
C SER A 32 -0.79 -4.21 17.38
N ARG A 33 -0.72 -2.96 16.88
CA ARG A 33 -0.03 -1.84 17.52
C ARG A 33 -0.95 -0.76 18.10
N ILE A 34 -2.25 -0.78 17.78
CA ILE A 34 -3.19 0.18 18.36
C ILE A 34 -3.27 0.02 19.89
N ASP A 35 -3.38 1.12 20.63
CA ASP A 35 -3.49 1.08 22.09
C ASP A 35 -4.80 0.41 22.54
N LYS A 36 -4.70 -0.83 22.97
CA LYS A 36 -5.83 -1.65 23.43
C LYS A 36 -6.43 -1.21 24.79
N ASN A 37 -5.82 -0.25 25.46
CA ASN A 37 -6.43 0.38 26.64
C ASN A 37 -7.50 1.40 26.24
N ILE A 38 -7.34 2.02 25.06
CA ILE A 38 -8.25 3.05 24.53
C ILE A 38 -9.19 2.46 23.47
N PHE A 39 -8.70 1.54 22.64
CA PHE A 39 -9.43 1.00 21.49
C PHE A 39 -9.73 -0.47 21.66
N ASP A 40 -10.90 -0.88 21.16
CA ASP A 40 -11.36 -2.26 21.12
C ASP A 40 -11.61 -2.67 19.64
N PRO A 41 -10.61 -3.31 18.97
CA PRO A 41 -10.69 -3.60 17.56
C PRO A 41 -11.46 -4.89 17.24
N TYR A 42 -12.22 -4.86 16.16
CA TYR A 42 -12.96 -5.97 15.55
C TYR A 42 -12.68 -6.03 14.07
N ILE A 43 -12.70 -7.22 13.46
CA ILE A 43 -12.56 -7.39 12.01
C ILE A 43 -13.88 -7.91 11.44
N CYS A 44 -14.25 -7.44 10.24
CA CYS A 44 -15.25 -8.06 9.38
C CYS A 44 -14.63 -8.30 8.00
N CYS A 45 -14.63 -9.56 7.53
CA CYS A 45 -14.19 -9.93 6.20
C CYS A 45 -15.18 -10.92 5.57
N ARG A 46 -15.12 -11.05 4.22
CA ARG A 46 -16.11 -11.85 3.49
C ARG A 46 -15.93 -13.36 3.65
N HIS A 47 -14.69 -13.82 3.84
CA HIS A 47 -14.35 -15.24 3.95
C HIS A 47 -13.04 -15.45 4.70
N GLU A 48 -12.81 -16.68 5.14
CA GLU A 48 -11.63 -17.10 5.91
C GLU A 48 -10.39 -17.45 5.05
N ARG A 49 -10.47 -17.24 3.74
CA ARG A 49 -9.39 -17.57 2.82
C ARG A 49 -8.35 -16.48 2.77
N GLY A 50 -7.10 -16.87 2.50
CA GLY A 50 -5.96 -15.97 2.25
C GLY A 50 -4.78 -16.28 3.16
N ASP A 51 -3.58 -16.02 2.63
CA ASP A 51 -2.31 -16.36 3.28
C ASP A 51 -2.16 -15.68 4.65
N LEU A 52 -2.74 -14.49 4.82
CA LEU A 52 -2.66 -13.70 6.05
C LEU A 52 -3.83 -13.90 7.01
N PHE A 53 -4.82 -14.76 6.68
CA PHE A 53 -5.99 -14.94 7.55
C PHE A 53 -5.63 -15.59 8.90
N ASN A 54 -4.71 -16.56 8.90
CA ASN A 54 -4.23 -17.17 10.14
C ASN A 54 -3.47 -16.17 11.02
N THR A 55 -2.70 -15.27 10.42
CA THR A 55 -2.05 -14.17 11.13
C THR A 55 -3.09 -13.19 11.72
N ALA A 56 -4.17 -12.91 11.02
CA ALA A 56 -5.26 -12.11 11.57
C ALA A 56 -5.96 -12.81 12.75
N LYS A 57 -6.14 -14.15 12.70
CA LYS A 57 -6.66 -14.95 13.84
C LYS A 57 -5.75 -14.89 15.07
N SER A 58 -4.43 -14.89 14.89
CA SER A 58 -3.49 -14.83 16.03
C SER A 58 -3.51 -13.49 16.79
N LEU A 59 -4.19 -12.45 16.26
CA LEU A 59 -4.41 -11.20 17.00
C LEU A 59 -5.36 -11.34 18.21
N ASN A 60 -6.06 -12.47 18.32
CA ASN A 60 -7.01 -12.78 19.41
C ASN A 60 -8.09 -11.72 19.61
N ILE A 61 -8.63 -11.20 18.52
CA ILE A 61 -9.76 -10.26 18.50
C ILE A 61 -10.95 -10.86 17.77
N PRO A 62 -12.19 -10.40 18.00
CA PRO A 62 -13.34 -10.91 17.29
C PRO A 62 -13.26 -10.69 15.77
N ILE A 63 -13.49 -11.76 14.99
CA ILE A 63 -13.54 -11.72 13.53
C ILE A 63 -14.94 -12.19 13.10
N TYR A 64 -15.63 -11.34 12.34
CA TYR A 64 -16.92 -11.64 11.74
C TYR A 64 -16.73 -12.00 10.27
N ILE A 65 -17.25 -13.15 9.86
CA ILE A 65 -17.29 -13.55 8.46
C ILE A 65 -18.67 -13.20 7.90
N SER A 66 -18.72 -12.11 7.14
CA SER A 66 -19.97 -11.58 6.59
C SER A 66 -19.71 -10.64 5.41
N GLU A 67 -20.70 -10.56 4.50
CA GLU A 67 -20.76 -9.44 3.56
C GLU A 67 -21.00 -8.15 4.35
N PHE A 68 -20.25 -7.10 3.99
CA PHE A 68 -20.38 -5.74 4.55
C PHE A 68 -20.67 -4.70 3.47
N THR A 69 -20.87 -5.14 2.22
CA THR A 69 -21.37 -4.35 1.11
C THR A 69 -22.56 -5.04 0.46
N ALA A 70 -23.37 -4.30 -0.28
CA ALA A 70 -24.53 -4.83 -0.96
C ALA A 70 -24.62 -4.30 -2.39
N PRO A 71 -25.00 -5.13 -3.38
CA PRO A 71 -25.28 -4.64 -4.73
C PRO A 71 -26.48 -3.69 -4.69
N MET A 72 -26.32 -2.46 -5.22
CA MET A 72 -27.36 -1.43 -5.22
C MET A 72 -28.30 -1.50 -6.45
N LYS A 73 -28.13 -2.52 -7.29
CA LYS A 73 -29.01 -2.78 -8.44
C LYS A 73 -29.50 -4.22 -8.39
N PRO A 74 -30.80 -4.50 -8.63
CA PRO A 74 -31.88 -3.51 -8.77
C PRO A 74 -32.19 -2.80 -7.43
N ARG A 75 -32.68 -1.56 -7.48
CA ARG A 75 -32.78 -0.66 -6.32
C ARG A 75 -33.53 -1.25 -5.11
N LEU A 76 -34.65 -1.91 -5.33
CA LEU A 76 -35.46 -2.48 -4.23
C LEU A 76 -34.68 -3.57 -3.47
N LYS A 77 -34.03 -4.51 -4.18
CA LYS A 77 -33.17 -5.55 -3.58
C LYS A 77 -31.95 -4.91 -2.87
N GLY A 78 -31.41 -3.86 -3.45
CA GLY A 78 -30.32 -3.10 -2.86
C GLY A 78 -30.71 -2.50 -1.52
N MET A 79 -31.87 -1.88 -1.40
CA MET A 79 -32.36 -1.30 -0.15
C MET A 79 -32.64 -2.36 0.92
N GLU A 80 -33.21 -3.52 0.57
CA GLU A 80 -33.38 -4.65 1.46
C GLU A 80 -32.04 -5.14 2.00
N SER A 81 -31.03 -5.27 1.13
CA SER A 81 -29.68 -5.69 1.50
C SER A 81 -29.01 -4.66 2.41
N VAL A 82 -29.17 -3.37 2.16
CA VAL A 82 -28.68 -2.30 3.06
C VAL A 82 -29.35 -2.38 4.42
N TYR A 83 -30.64 -2.70 4.49
CA TYR A 83 -31.35 -2.87 5.76
C TYR A 83 -30.77 -4.07 6.56
N LYS A 84 -30.47 -5.20 5.89
CA LYS A 84 -29.81 -6.36 6.52
C LYS A 84 -28.42 -5.97 7.06
N LEU A 85 -27.64 -5.21 6.29
CA LEU A 85 -26.34 -4.68 6.74
C LEU A 85 -26.49 -3.73 7.94
N THR A 86 -27.51 -2.88 7.93
CA THR A 86 -27.85 -1.98 9.04
C THR A 86 -28.11 -2.76 10.33
N SER A 87 -28.90 -3.85 10.24
CA SER A 87 -29.19 -4.74 11.36
C SER A 87 -27.94 -5.45 11.87
N PHE A 88 -27.08 -5.91 10.95
CA PHE A 88 -25.80 -6.54 11.27
C PHE A 88 -24.88 -5.55 12.04
N PHE A 89 -24.71 -4.35 11.55
CA PHE A 89 -23.88 -3.33 12.21
C PHE A 89 -24.45 -2.93 13.58
N LYS A 90 -25.78 -2.80 13.72
CA LYS A 90 -26.42 -2.57 15.02
C LYS A 90 -26.18 -3.70 16.02
N LYS A 91 -26.16 -4.95 15.56
CA LYS A 91 -25.87 -6.12 16.41
C LYS A 91 -24.44 -6.12 16.94
N ILE A 92 -23.46 -5.77 16.09
CA ILE A 92 -22.04 -5.62 16.51
C ILE A 92 -21.89 -4.38 17.39
N ASN A 93 -22.63 -3.30 17.07
CA ASN A 93 -22.65 -2.03 17.78
C ASN A 93 -21.24 -1.40 17.97
N PRO A 94 -20.43 -1.22 16.92
CA PRO A 94 -19.18 -0.50 17.03
C PRO A 94 -19.44 1.00 17.12
N ASP A 95 -18.49 1.75 17.70
CA ASP A 95 -18.55 3.21 17.73
C ASP A 95 -18.10 3.79 16.36
N ILE A 96 -17.15 3.12 15.70
CA ILE A 96 -16.59 3.49 14.40
C ILE A 96 -16.49 2.27 13.52
N ILE A 97 -16.86 2.39 12.23
CA ILE A 97 -16.48 1.44 11.16
C ILE A 97 -15.37 2.10 10.35
N HIS A 98 -14.20 1.44 10.26
CA HIS A 98 -13.11 1.86 9.39
C HIS A 98 -13.00 0.91 8.20
N SER A 99 -13.37 1.41 7.02
CA SER A 99 -13.42 0.62 5.80
C SER A 99 -12.06 0.59 5.08
N TYR A 100 -11.53 -0.61 4.89
CA TYR A 100 -10.40 -0.93 4.01
C TYR A 100 -10.87 -1.45 2.64
N ASN A 101 -12.17 -1.29 2.34
CA ASN A 101 -12.72 -1.64 1.04
C ASN A 101 -12.32 -0.61 -0.02
N TYR A 102 -11.62 -1.05 -1.04
CA TYR A 102 -11.10 -0.19 -2.12
C TYR A 102 -12.09 0.09 -3.26
N SER A 103 -13.32 -0.50 -3.22
CA SER A 103 -14.36 -0.22 -4.21
C SER A 103 -14.96 1.18 -4.02
N ASP A 104 -15.64 1.67 -5.05
CA ASP A 104 -16.42 2.92 -5.01
C ASP A 104 -17.84 2.73 -4.44
N ASP A 105 -18.20 1.52 -4.01
CA ASP A 105 -19.48 1.17 -3.42
C ASP A 105 -19.80 2.00 -2.17
N TYR A 106 -21.04 2.43 -2.04
CA TYR A 106 -21.51 3.25 -0.92
C TYR A 106 -22.51 2.56 0.01
N SER A 107 -22.85 1.30 -0.24
CA SER A 107 -23.85 0.57 0.55
C SER A 107 -23.44 0.39 2.01
N GLU A 108 -22.15 0.12 2.27
CA GLU A 108 -21.56 0.05 3.60
C GLU A 108 -21.70 1.39 4.34
N ALA A 109 -21.34 2.49 3.70
CA ALA A 109 -21.45 3.84 4.26
C ALA A 109 -22.90 4.21 4.58
N LEU A 110 -23.84 3.82 3.71
CA LEU A 110 -25.27 4.05 3.89
C LEU A 110 -25.81 3.22 5.08
N ALA A 111 -25.44 1.94 5.16
CA ALA A 111 -25.84 1.08 6.28
C ALA A 111 -25.29 1.59 7.63
N ALA A 112 -24.04 2.03 7.66
CA ALA A 112 -23.43 2.63 8.85
C ALA A 112 -24.19 3.90 9.28
N LYS A 113 -24.52 4.79 8.32
CA LYS A 113 -25.31 5.99 8.62
C LYS A 113 -26.70 5.67 9.17
N LEU A 114 -27.40 4.69 8.58
CA LEU A 114 -28.72 4.24 9.07
C LEU A 114 -28.64 3.54 10.44
N SER A 115 -27.48 2.99 10.78
CA SER A 115 -27.21 2.41 12.11
C SER A 115 -26.87 3.47 13.16
N GLY A 116 -26.62 4.72 12.76
CA GLY A 116 -26.11 5.78 13.63
C GLY A 116 -24.63 5.64 14.00
N ILE A 117 -23.90 4.73 13.31
CA ILE A 117 -22.48 4.43 13.54
C ILE A 117 -21.64 5.37 12.66
N LYS A 118 -20.52 5.85 13.20
CA LYS A 118 -19.58 6.68 12.46
C LYS A 118 -18.79 5.81 11.46
N TRP A 119 -18.67 6.30 10.23
CA TRP A 119 -18.03 5.57 9.16
C TRP A 119 -16.89 6.38 8.55
N ILE A 120 -15.71 5.77 8.47
CA ILE A 120 -14.52 6.34 7.86
C ILE A 120 -13.95 5.35 6.85
N TYR A 121 -13.16 5.81 5.89
CA TYR A 121 -12.50 4.92 4.95
C TYR A 121 -11.13 5.42 4.51
N THR A 122 -10.24 4.46 4.23
CA THR A 122 -8.95 4.74 3.60
C THR A 122 -9.06 4.59 2.09
N LYS A 123 -8.68 5.63 1.34
CA LYS A 123 -8.57 5.56 -0.11
C LYS A 123 -7.23 4.93 -0.50
N LYS A 124 -7.31 3.77 -1.17
CA LYS A 124 -6.16 2.89 -1.43
C LYS A 124 -5.55 2.99 -2.83
N ASN A 125 -6.25 3.57 -3.81
CA ASN A 125 -5.81 3.67 -5.20
C ASN A 125 -6.25 4.99 -5.83
N MET A 126 -5.69 5.35 -6.99
CA MET A 126 -6.05 6.57 -7.71
C MET A 126 -7.33 6.42 -8.54
N GLY A 127 -7.74 5.21 -8.89
CA GLY A 127 -8.93 4.96 -9.71
C GLY A 127 -10.20 4.71 -8.90
N TRP A 128 -11.35 5.00 -9.53
CA TRP A 128 -12.66 4.51 -9.13
C TRP A 128 -13.49 4.18 -10.37
N GLY A 129 -14.25 3.08 -10.31
CA GLY A 129 -14.99 2.56 -11.48
C GLY A 129 -16.26 3.34 -11.82
N SER A 130 -16.83 4.11 -10.89
CA SER A 130 -18.05 4.88 -11.09
C SER A 130 -18.09 6.15 -10.26
N ASN A 131 -19.11 6.99 -10.47
CA ASN A 131 -19.35 8.19 -9.65
C ASN A 131 -19.97 7.89 -8.26
N ALA A 132 -20.18 6.64 -7.91
CA ALA A 132 -20.73 6.23 -6.61
C ALA A 132 -19.83 6.66 -5.45
N TRP A 133 -18.53 6.80 -5.69
CA TRP A 133 -17.57 7.31 -4.73
C TRP A 133 -17.95 8.69 -4.16
N ARG A 134 -18.64 9.53 -4.92
CA ARG A 134 -19.12 10.85 -4.44
C ARG A 134 -20.15 10.70 -3.33
N ILE A 135 -21.04 9.70 -3.47
CA ILE A 135 -22.03 9.37 -2.43
C ILE A 135 -21.30 8.80 -1.22
N ARG A 136 -20.39 7.85 -1.43
CA ARG A 136 -19.54 7.26 -0.41
C ARG A 136 -18.81 8.35 0.40
N THR A 137 -18.14 9.26 -0.29
CA THR A 137 -17.44 10.41 0.29
C THR A 137 -18.38 11.32 1.09
N LYS A 138 -19.58 11.64 0.55
CA LYS A 138 -20.58 12.48 1.24
C LYS A 138 -21.07 11.84 2.53
N LEU A 139 -21.23 10.52 2.56
CA LEU A 139 -21.71 9.77 3.72
C LEU A 139 -20.63 9.59 4.81
N ALA A 140 -19.34 9.64 4.45
CA ALA A 140 -18.24 9.45 5.39
C ALA A 140 -18.18 10.54 6.48
N ASN A 141 -17.84 10.15 7.70
CA ASN A 141 -17.51 11.07 8.79
C ASN A 141 -16.07 11.61 8.65
N ALA A 142 -15.14 10.76 8.20
CA ALA A 142 -13.80 11.17 7.82
C ALA A 142 -13.27 10.32 6.66
N ILE A 143 -12.27 10.84 5.96
CA ILE A 143 -11.62 10.22 4.80
C ILE A 143 -10.13 10.20 5.06
N ILE A 144 -9.48 9.10 4.70
CA ILE A 144 -8.03 8.93 4.82
C ILE A 144 -7.44 8.77 3.41
N PRO A 145 -7.05 9.84 2.73
CA PRO A 145 -6.19 9.75 1.54
C PRO A 145 -4.78 9.31 1.96
N GLN A 146 -4.10 8.56 1.11
CA GLN A 146 -2.76 8.06 1.37
C GLN A 146 -1.64 8.86 0.67
N ASN A 147 -2.02 9.76 -0.26
CA ASN A 147 -1.10 10.66 -0.94
C ASN A 147 -1.76 12.02 -1.21
N GLN A 148 -0.94 13.03 -1.47
CA GLN A 148 -1.39 14.40 -1.68
C GLN A 148 -2.25 14.55 -2.94
N GLU A 149 -1.92 13.84 -4.01
CA GLU A 149 -2.69 13.93 -5.25
C GLU A 149 -4.12 13.36 -5.11
N MET A 150 -4.33 12.39 -4.21
CA MET A 150 -5.70 11.96 -3.86
C MET A 150 -6.52 13.11 -3.27
N VAL A 151 -5.88 13.97 -2.46
CA VAL A 151 -6.55 15.16 -1.91
C VAL A 151 -6.94 16.11 -3.03
N GLU A 152 -6.01 16.41 -3.92
CA GLU A 152 -6.21 17.38 -5.01
C GLU A 152 -7.26 16.91 -6.02
N VAL A 153 -7.22 15.62 -6.40
CA VAL A 153 -8.11 15.07 -7.42
C VAL A 153 -9.51 14.76 -6.88
N PHE A 154 -9.62 14.21 -5.66
CA PHE A 154 -10.89 13.67 -5.18
C PHE A 154 -11.50 14.48 -4.04
N PHE A 155 -10.69 15.17 -3.25
CA PHE A 155 -11.13 15.75 -1.96
C PHE A 155 -10.87 17.26 -1.85
N LYS A 156 -10.46 17.90 -2.94
CA LYS A 156 -10.23 19.35 -2.98
C LYS A 156 -11.44 20.11 -2.45
N GLY A 157 -11.22 21.00 -1.47
CA GLY A 157 -12.27 21.78 -0.82
C GLY A 157 -13.11 21.05 0.24
N LEU A 158 -12.87 19.75 0.49
CA LEU A 158 -13.46 19.04 1.61
C LEU A 158 -12.64 19.28 2.88
N LYS A 159 -13.35 19.43 4.03
CA LYS A 159 -12.71 19.65 5.33
C LYS A 159 -12.64 18.39 6.21
N LYS A 160 -13.13 17.26 5.71
CA LYS A 160 -13.28 16.01 6.46
C LYS A 160 -12.32 14.91 6.01
N TYR A 161 -11.10 15.27 5.65
CA TYR A 161 -10.04 14.29 5.39
C TYR A 161 -8.86 14.48 6.35
N SER A 162 -8.11 13.42 6.54
CA SER A 162 -6.81 13.43 7.21
C SER A 162 -5.83 12.66 6.32
N LEU A 163 -4.81 13.33 5.82
CA LEU A 163 -3.76 12.70 5.01
C LEU A 163 -2.91 11.82 5.93
N ILE A 164 -3.07 10.51 5.80
CA ILE A 164 -2.31 9.52 6.57
C ILE A 164 -1.65 8.57 5.58
N PRO A 165 -0.38 8.80 5.25
CA PRO A 165 0.40 7.87 4.44
C PRO A 165 0.48 6.50 5.10
N ILE A 166 0.65 5.46 4.27
CA ILE A 166 0.90 4.11 4.79
C ILE A 166 2.25 4.06 5.48
N GLY A 167 2.30 3.45 6.66
CA GLY A 167 3.51 3.21 7.41
C GLY A 167 4.07 1.81 7.21
N ILE A 168 5.37 1.66 7.42
CA ILE A 168 6.06 0.37 7.43
C ILE A 168 6.77 0.15 8.78
N ASP A 169 6.94 -1.12 9.11
CA ASP A 169 7.76 -1.55 10.25
C ASP A 169 9.24 -1.42 9.88
N LEU A 170 9.88 -0.38 10.40
CA LEU A 170 11.29 -0.10 10.08
C LEU A 170 12.23 -1.17 10.64
N ASP A 171 11.91 -1.78 11.78
CA ASP A 171 12.74 -2.81 12.39
C ASP A 171 12.75 -4.08 11.53
N GLU A 172 11.62 -4.40 10.87
CA GLU A 172 11.53 -5.51 9.92
C GLU A 172 12.54 -5.36 8.77
N PHE A 173 12.81 -4.13 8.32
CA PHE A 173 13.63 -3.84 7.14
C PHE A 173 15.02 -3.24 7.47
N SER A 174 15.35 -3.09 8.74
CA SER A 174 16.68 -2.64 9.15
C SER A 174 17.68 -3.81 9.23
N ASN A 175 18.97 -3.52 9.00
CA ASN A 175 20.09 -4.43 9.21
C ASN A 175 19.90 -5.83 8.59
N ILE A 176 19.53 -5.88 7.32
CA ILE A 176 19.33 -7.13 6.59
C ILE A 176 20.70 -7.66 6.14
N GLU A 177 21.05 -8.85 6.60
CA GLU A 177 22.25 -9.55 6.13
C GLU A 177 22.07 -10.06 4.71
N LYS A 178 23.13 -10.03 3.90
CA LYS A 178 23.10 -10.50 2.51
C LYS A 178 22.79 -12.00 2.46
N ASP A 179 21.72 -12.36 1.77
CA ASP A 179 21.29 -13.74 1.57
C ASP A 179 22.19 -14.47 0.59
N LYS A 180 23.11 -15.30 1.12
CA LYS A 180 24.07 -16.08 0.31
C LYS A 180 23.37 -17.10 -0.56
N THR A 181 22.28 -17.71 -0.07
CA THR A 181 21.53 -18.73 -0.81
C THR A 181 20.89 -18.12 -2.06
N LEU A 182 20.28 -16.94 -1.96
CA LEU A 182 19.73 -16.25 -3.12
C LEU A 182 20.85 -15.74 -4.05
N THR A 183 21.99 -15.30 -3.50
CA THR A 183 23.14 -14.85 -4.28
C THR A 183 23.69 -15.99 -5.17
N GLU A 184 23.81 -17.18 -4.61
CA GLU A 184 24.25 -18.39 -5.33
C GLU A 184 23.18 -18.87 -6.31
N LYS A 185 21.93 -18.98 -5.87
CA LYS A 185 20.79 -19.44 -6.67
C LYS A 185 20.63 -18.67 -7.98
N TYR A 186 20.82 -17.36 -7.95
CA TYR A 186 20.64 -16.48 -9.10
C TYR A 186 21.97 -16.08 -9.76
N ASN A 187 23.09 -16.68 -9.33
CA ASN A 187 24.44 -16.40 -9.87
C ASN A 187 24.76 -14.90 -9.87
N LEU A 188 24.70 -14.27 -8.69
CA LEU A 188 24.85 -12.82 -8.54
C LEU A 188 26.26 -12.38 -8.08
N VAL A 189 27.19 -13.31 -7.84
CA VAL A 189 28.53 -13.02 -7.27
C VAL A 189 29.29 -11.95 -8.06
N ASN A 190 29.20 -12.00 -9.39
CA ASN A 190 29.87 -11.06 -10.30
C ASN A 190 28.88 -10.10 -10.99
N SER A 191 27.65 -10.01 -10.49
CA SER A 191 26.62 -9.17 -11.11
C SER A 191 26.60 -7.78 -10.50
N PHE A 192 26.57 -6.75 -11.36
CA PHE A 192 26.42 -5.35 -10.93
C PHE A 192 25.93 -4.48 -12.10
N PRO A 193 24.93 -3.62 -11.86
CA PRO A 193 24.06 -3.65 -10.67
C PRO A 193 23.06 -4.80 -10.68
N VAL A 194 22.67 -5.28 -9.51
CA VAL A 194 21.51 -6.14 -9.34
C VAL A 194 20.27 -5.25 -9.12
N ILE A 195 19.40 -5.25 -10.11
CA ILE A 195 18.17 -4.44 -10.11
C ILE A 195 17.03 -5.30 -9.56
N LEU A 196 16.26 -4.74 -8.64
CA LEU A 196 15.09 -5.40 -8.04
C LEU A 196 13.81 -4.62 -8.32
N THR A 197 12.75 -5.33 -8.67
CA THR A 197 11.38 -4.82 -8.59
C THR A 197 10.49 -5.82 -7.86
N ILE A 198 9.64 -5.34 -6.96
CA ILE A 198 8.67 -6.15 -6.20
C ILE A 198 7.29 -5.56 -6.42
N ALA A 199 6.46 -6.24 -7.21
CA ALA A 199 5.11 -5.81 -7.54
C ALA A 199 4.27 -6.98 -8.06
N ASN A 200 2.93 -6.88 -7.96
CA ASN A 200 2.07 -7.76 -8.74
C ASN A 200 2.38 -7.59 -10.24
N ILE A 201 2.57 -8.70 -10.97
CA ILE A 201 2.87 -8.64 -12.42
C ILE A 201 1.57 -8.41 -13.19
N ILE A 202 1.17 -7.13 -13.26
CA ILE A 202 -0.01 -6.63 -13.98
C ILE A 202 0.35 -5.39 -14.78
N PRO A 203 -0.39 -5.05 -15.86
CA PRO A 203 -0.03 -3.96 -16.77
C PRO A 203 0.28 -2.62 -16.09
N ILE A 204 -0.54 -2.21 -15.13
CA ILE A 204 -0.39 -0.93 -14.42
C ILE A 204 0.97 -0.77 -13.71
N LYS A 205 1.69 -1.85 -13.43
CA LYS A 205 3.02 -1.81 -12.80
C LYS A 205 4.16 -1.53 -13.78
N GLY A 206 3.86 -1.50 -15.08
CA GLY A 206 4.79 -1.08 -16.13
C GLY A 206 6.07 -1.91 -16.22
N ILE A 207 6.02 -3.19 -15.83
CA ILE A 207 7.20 -4.09 -15.84
C ILE A 207 7.72 -4.28 -17.26
N ASP A 208 6.87 -4.20 -18.27
CA ASP A 208 7.23 -4.23 -19.68
C ASP A 208 8.15 -3.06 -20.09
N TYR A 209 7.90 -1.85 -19.54
CA TYR A 209 8.78 -0.70 -19.73
C TYR A 209 10.12 -0.86 -19.00
N LEU A 210 10.11 -1.47 -17.80
CA LEU A 210 11.33 -1.79 -17.07
C LEU A 210 12.21 -2.81 -17.86
N ILE A 211 11.61 -3.87 -18.38
CA ILE A 211 12.29 -4.84 -19.25
C ILE A 211 12.84 -4.15 -20.49
N SER A 212 12.07 -3.28 -21.13
CA SER A 212 12.53 -2.54 -22.30
C SER A 212 13.67 -1.58 -21.96
N GLY A 213 13.61 -0.89 -20.81
CA GLY A 213 14.68 -0.01 -20.33
C GLY A 213 15.96 -0.79 -19.99
N PHE A 214 15.81 -1.98 -19.39
CA PHE A 214 16.92 -2.89 -19.15
C PHE A 214 17.59 -3.33 -20.46
N ASN A 215 16.81 -3.61 -21.50
CA ASN A 215 17.34 -4.00 -22.80
C ASN A 215 18.18 -2.88 -23.45
N LEU A 216 17.88 -1.61 -23.21
CA LEU A 216 18.64 -0.47 -23.76
C LEU A 216 20.06 -0.35 -23.21
N ILE A 217 20.33 -0.94 -22.04
CA ILE A 217 21.67 -0.92 -21.41
C ILE A 217 22.41 -2.26 -21.58
N ASN A 218 21.82 -3.20 -22.31
CA ASN A 218 22.28 -4.59 -22.37
C ASN A 218 23.73 -4.73 -22.85
N GLU A 219 24.10 -3.95 -23.86
CA GLU A 219 25.45 -4.01 -24.49
C GLU A 219 26.53 -3.40 -23.59
N ASP A 220 26.20 -2.37 -22.80
CA ASP A 220 27.14 -1.66 -21.94
C ASP A 220 27.41 -2.36 -20.59
N PHE A 221 26.47 -3.21 -20.13
CA PHE A 221 26.48 -3.80 -18.79
C PHE A 221 26.09 -5.29 -18.82
N GLU A 222 26.97 -6.15 -19.36
CA GLU A 222 26.70 -7.59 -19.50
C GLU A 222 26.44 -8.31 -18.17
N ASN A 223 27.03 -7.85 -17.08
CA ASN A 223 26.89 -8.46 -15.74
C ASN A 223 25.67 -7.94 -14.93
N THR A 224 24.85 -7.04 -15.51
CA THR A 224 23.64 -6.56 -14.85
C THR A 224 22.57 -7.63 -14.82
N LYS A 225 21.89 -7.77 -13.68
CA LYS A 225 20.73 -8.67 -13.51
C LYS A 225 19.48 -7.87 -13.11
N LEU A 226 18.32 -8.30 -13.58
CA LEU A 226 17.02 -7.80 -13.16
C LEU A 226 16.23 -8.93 -12.49
N ILE A 227 15.86 -8.74 -11.24
CA ILE A 227 15.05 -9.68 -10.46
C ILE A 227 13.64 -9.09 -10.32
N ILE A 228 12.63 -9.82 -10.80
CA ILE A 228 11.22 -9.47 -10.78
C ILE A 228 10.51 -10.41 -9.81
N VAL A 229 10.07 -9.86 -8.67
CA VAL A 229 9.35 -10.59 -7.62
C VAL A 229 7.86 -10.25 -7.69
N GLY A 230 7.02 -11.24 -7.90
CA GLY A 230 5.56 -11.10 -7.98
C GLY A 230 4.88 -12.33 -8.53
N GLU A 231 3.54 -12.36 -8.50
CA GLU A 231 2.78 -13.46 -9.09
C GLU A 231 3.02 -13.53 -10.61
N ASP A 232 3.66 -14.62 -11.05
CA ASP A 232 4.12 -14.80 -12.42
C ASP A 232 3.39 -15.91 -13.21
N LYS A 233 2.29 -16.43 -12.64
CA LYS A 233 1.43 -17.44 -13.27
C LYS A 233 0.17 -16.80 -13.87
N THR A 234 0.37 -15.78 -14.70
CA THR A 234 -0.71 -15.04 -15.38
C THR A 234 -0.37 -14.90 -16.85
N GLU A 235 -1.39 -14.75 -17.72
CA GLU A 235 -1.19 -14.52 -19.16
C GLU A 235 -0.29 -13.31 -19.45
N TYR A 236 -0.42 -12.26 -18.65
CA TYR A 236 0.44 -11.07 -18.79
C TYR A 236 1.89 -11.37 -18.42
N ALA A 237 2.13 -12.13 -17.36
CA ALA A 237 3.49 -12.55 -17.00
C ALA A 237 4.10 -13.47 -18.07
N ASP A 238 3.32 -14.36 -18.66
CA ASP A 238 3.77 -15.22 -19.77
C ASP A 238 4.10 -14.42 -21.02
N MET A 239 3.34 -13.35 -21.30
CA MET A 239 3.67 -12.40 -22.36
C MET A 239 5.03 -11.73 -22.11
N LEU A 240 5.29 -11.27 -20.88
CA LEU A 240 6.58 -10.66 -20.52
C LEU A 240 7.74 -11.65 -20.61
N LYS A 241 7.55 -12.91 -20.18
CA LYS A 241 8.56 -13.96 -20.30
C LYS A 241 8.91 -14.24 -21.77
N ARG A 242 7.92 -14.29 -22.67
CA ARG A 242 8.18 -14.42 -24.13
C ARG A 242 8.98 -13.23 -24.66
N LYS A 243 8.62 -12.01 -24.28
CA LYS A 243 9.36 -10.79 -24.64
C LYS A 243 10.83 -10.87 -24.20
N VAL A 244 11.10 -11.37 -23.00
CA VAL A 244 12.47 -11.57 -22.47
C VAL A 244 13.27 -12.57 -23.32
N ILE A 245 12.65 -13.68 -23.75
CA ILE A 245 13.27 -14.68 -24.62
C ILE A 245 13.58 -14.09 -26.01
N GLU A 246 12.63 -13.37 -26.61
CA GLU A 246 12.80 -12.68 -27.90
C GLU A 246 13.96 -11.68 -27.88
N MET A 247 14.15 -11.00 -26.72
CA MET A 247 15.27 -10.08 -26.49
C MET A 247 16.59 -10.79 -26.12
N ARG A 248 16.60 -12.12 -25.96
CA ARG A 248 17.76 -12.93 -25.52
C ARG A 248 18.29 -12.52 -24.14
N LEU A 249 17.37 -12.19 -23.22
CA LEU A 249 17.68 -11.73 -21.86
C LEU A 249 17.30 -12.74 -20.78
N ASN A 250 16.96 -13.98 -21.14
CA ASN A 250 16.50 -15.03 -20.22
C ASN A 250 17.52 -15.39 -19.12
N ASP A 251 18.82 -15.20 -19.37
CA ASP A 251 19.88 -15.44 -18.39
C ASP A 251 20.11 -14.23 -17.45
N ARG A 252 19.50 -13.10 -17.74
CA ARG A 252 19.72 -11.82 -17.05
C ARG A 252 18.48 -11.26 -16.37
N ILE A 253 17.29 -11.63 -16.83
CA ILE A 253 16.01 -11.23 -16.24
C ILE A 253 15.35 -12.45 -15.59
N ILE A 254 15.19 -12.39 -14.29
CA ILE A 254 14.75 -13.49 -13.44
C ILE A 254 13.36 -13.21 -12.88
N PHE A 255 12.38 -14.04 -13.26
CA PHE A 255 11.06 -14.07 -12.63
C PHE A 255 11.08 -15.07 -11.48
N THR A 256 10.82 -14.62 -10.26
CA THR A 256 10.94 -15.47 -9.07
C THR A 256 9.62 -16.07 -8.62
N GLY A 257 8.49 -15.63 -9.20
CA GLY A 257 7.18 -15.91 -8.67
C GLY A 257 6.87 -15.08 -7.41
N LYS A 258 5.69 -15.32 -6.84
CA LYS A 258 5.27 -14.73 -5.58
C LYS A 258 6.14 -15.25 -4.43
N GLN A 259 6.69 -14.34 -3.62
CA GLN A 259 7.53 -14.66 -2.48
C GLN A 259 6.89 -14.18 -1.19
N SER A 260 6.97 -15.00 -0.15
CA SER A 260 6.50 -14.64 1.21
C SER A 260 7.53 -13.79 1.97
N ASN A 261 8.82 -14.06 1.77
CA ASN A 261 9.93 -13.32 2.36
C ASN A 261 10.59 -12.39 1.31
N VAL A 262 10.03 -11.20 1.13
CA VAL A 262 10.61 -10.20 0.22
C VAL A 262 11.87 -9.55 0.80
N ARG A 263 12.07 -9.61 2.11
CA ARG A 263 13.21 -9.03 2.82
C ARG A 263 14.55 -9.56 2.29
N SER A 264 14.65 -10.87 2.06
CA SER A 264 15.86 -11.49 1.50
C SER A 264 16.22 -10.94 0.12
N TYR A 265 15.23 -10.52 -0.68
CA TYR A 265 15.48 -9.95 -2.01
C TYR A 265 16.08 -8.55 -1.94
N PHE A 266 15.69 -7.73 -0.96
CA PHE A 266 16.34 -6.43 -0.74
C PHE A 266 17.81 -6.59 -0.36
N SER A 267 18.20 -7.66 0.36
CA SER A 267 19.58 -7.88 0.78
C SER A 267 20.56 -8.18 -0.35
N ILE A 268 20.05 -8.60 -1.51
CA ILE A 268 20.86 -8.93 -2.69
C ILE A 268 20.79 -7.89 -3.80
N ALA A 269 20.01 -6.83 -3.61
CA ALA A 269 19.79 -5.79 -4.59
C ALA A 269 20.73 -4.58 -4.38
N ASP A 270 21.22 -4.02 -5.47
CA ASP A 270 21.97 -2.76 -5.47
C ASP A 270 21.03 -1.56 -5.63
N ILE A 271 19.99 -1.72 -6.49
CA ILE A 271 18.96 -0.70 -6.71
C ILE A 271 17.57 -1.33 -6.77
N PHE A 272 16.58 -0.54 -6.38
CA PHE A 272 15.17 -0.87 -6.53
C PHE A 272 14.50 0.06 -7.54
N ILE A 273 13.69 -0.49 -8.45
CA ILE A 273 12.95 0.30 -9.45
C ILE A 273 11.48 -0.09 -9.44
N LEU A 274 10.59 0.90 -9.26
CA LEU A 274 9.15 0.72 -9.45
C LEU A 274 8.67 1.55 -10.65
N SER A 275 8.22 0.88 -11.70
CA SER A 275 7.94 1.44 -13.03
C SER A 275 6.44 1.69 -13.32
N SER A 276 5.63 1.92 -12.29
CA SER A 276 4.17 2.04 -12.45
C SER A 276 3.75 3.09 -13.49
N MET A 277 2.63 2.81 -14.17
CA MET A 277 2.10 3.63 -15.25
C MET A 277 1.42 4.92 -14.73
N LYS A 278 1.09 5.84 -15.65
CA LYS A 278 0.50 7.18 -15.38
C LYS A 278 -0.76 7.20 -14.53
N THR A 279 -1.53 6.10 -14.50
CA THR A 279 -2.69 5.98 -13.61
C THR A 279 -2.34 6.07 -12.12
N GLY A 280 -1.05 5.87 -11.78
CA GLY A 280 -0.52 6.08 -10.43
C GLY A 280 -0.84 5.00 -9.42
N GLU A 281 -0.30 5.22 -8.23
CA GLU A 281 -0.40 4.34 -7.07
C GLU A 281 -1.13 5.03 -5.92
N GLY A 282 -1.61 4.23 -4.96
CA GLY A 282 -2.10 4.78 -3.70
C GLY A 282 -0.97 5.19 -2.76
N GLY A 283 -0.04 4.28 -2.58
CA GLY A 283 1.16 4.38 -1.78
C GLY A 283 1.85 3.02 -1.82
N PRO A 284 2.79 2.80 -2.77
CA PRO A 284 3.42 1.49 -2.93
C PRO A 284 4.35 1.18 -1.75
N ILE A 285 4.05 0.11 -1.03
CA ILE A 285 4.80 -0.31 0.15
C ILE A 285 6.22 -0.74 -0.23
N SER A 286 6.39 -1.41 -1.37
CA SER A 286 7.68 -1.97 -1.78
C SER A 286 8.78 -0.91 -1.99
N VAL A 287 8.41 0.31 -2.36
CA VAL A 287 9.34 1.45 -2.41
C VAL A 287 9.83 1.81 -1.00
N LEU A 288 8.91 1.89 -0.04
CA LEU A 288 9.23 2.21 1.35
C LEU A 288 10.11 1.11 1.98
N GLU A 289 9.75 -0.16 1.72
CA GLU A 289 10.52 -1.33 2.18
C GLU A 289 11.93 -1.33 1.61
N ALA A 290 12.11 -1.01 0.33
CA ALA A 290 13.42 -0.89 -0.32
C ALA A 290 14.27 0.21 0.30
N MET A 291 13.70 1.43 0.47
CA MET A 291 14.40 2.55 1.08
C MET A 291 14.80 2.26 2.54
N ALA A 292 13.90 1.65 3.33
CA ALA A 292 14.18 1.25 4.71
C ALA A 292 15.29 0.19 4.79
N SER A 293 15.31 -0.75 3.82
CA SER A 293 16.37 -1.77 3.70
C SER A 293 17.73 -1.20 3.29
N GLY A 294 17.80 0.08 2.92
CA GLY A 294 19.02 0.71 2.43
C GLY A 294 19.35 0.42 0.97
N VAL A 295 18.35 0.05 0.18
CA VAL A 295 18.47 -0.12 -1.26
C VAL A 295 18.11 1.19 -1.94
N LEU A 296 19.04 1.77 -2.73
CA LEU A 296 18.79 3.03 -3.42
C LEU A 296 17.63 2.83 -4.42
N SER A 297 16.59 3.64 -4.25
CA SER A 297 15.31 3.41 -4.94
C SER A 297 15.06 4.47 -6.00
N TYR A 298 14.47 4.07 -7.11
CA TYR A 298 13.98 4.89 -8.20
C TYR A 298 12.51 4.56 -8.48
N GLY A 299 11.75 5.56 -8.91
CA GLY A 299 10.34 5.38 -9.20
C GLY A 299 9.85 6.18 -10.39
N SER A 300 8.78 5.73 -11.04
CA SER A 300 8.10 6.54 -12.04
C SER A 300 7.46 7.78 -11.41
N ASN A 301 7.50 8.91 -12.13
CA ASN A 301 6.92 10.18 -11.68
C ASN A 301 5.39 10.17 -11.81
N VAL A 302 4.72 9.43 -10.93
CA VAL A 302 3.27 9.25 -10.91
C VAL A 302 2.71 9.43 -9.49
N PRO A 303 1.39 9.66 -9.34
CA PRO A 303 0.73 9.77 -8.04
C PRO A 303 1.12 8.64 -7.07
N GLY A 304 1.27 8.97 -5.81
CA GLY A 304 1.65 8.03 -4.75
C GLY A 304 3.14 7.69 -4.71
N ILE A 305 3.80 7.49 -5.86
CA ILE A 305 5.26 7.36 -5.93
C ILE A 305 5.91 8.72 -5.74
N ARG A 306 5.43 9.75 -6.41
CA ARG A 306 5.95 11.13 -6.31
C ARG A 306 6.02 11.62 -4.87
N ASP A 307 5.03 11.32 -4.04
CA ASP A 307 5.02 11.70 -2.63
C ASP A 307 6.15 11.04 -1.84
N GLN A 308 6.50 9.79 -2.18
CA GLN A 308 7.58 9.04 -1.54
C GLN A 308 8.97 9.51 -1.97
N PHE A 309 9.07 10.28 -3.05
CA PHE A 309 10.31 10.84 -3.58
C PHE A 309 10.36 12.37 -3.53
N ARG A 310 9.51 13.03 -2.74
CA ARG A 310 9.37 14.49 -2.75
C ARG A 310 10.67 15.24 -2.38
N GLU A 311 11.52 14.63 -1.52
CA GLU A 311 12.81 15.22 -1.11
C GLU A 311 13.97 14.86 -2.07
N PHE A 312 13.75 13.96 -3.02
CA PHE A 312 14.74 13.48 -4.00
C PHE A 312 14.13 13.27 -5.38
N PRO A 313 13.59 14.35 -5.99
CA PRO A 313 12.89 14.28 -7.26
C PRO A 313 13.78 13.83 -8.43
N ASP A 314 15.09 13.96 -8.31
CA ASP A 314 16.08 13.49 -9.28
C ASP A 314 16.14 11.94 -9.40
N GLN A 315 15.54 11.22 -8.44
CA GLN A 315 15.39 9.76 -8.51
C GLN A 315 14.08 9.32 -9.18
N LEU A 316 13.22 10.26 -9.53
CA LEU A 316 12.05 9.99 -10.37
C LEU A 316 12.45 9.91 -11.85
N PHE A 317 11.77 9.05 -12.59
CA PHE A 317 11.87 8.94 -14.04
C PHE A 317 10.49 9.10 -14.69
N GLU A 318 10.49 9.44 -15.98
CA GLU A 318 9.24 9.55 -16.74
C GLU A 318 8.56 8.18 -16.88
N SER A 319 7.29 8.12 -16.48
CA SER A 319 6.49 6.90 -16.60
C SER A 319 6.31 6.49 -18.06
N GLU A 320 6.28 5.18 -18.31
CA GLU A 320 6.08 4.60 -19.65
C GLU A 320 7.21 4.96 -20.64
N ASN A 321 8.39 5.32 -20.13
CA ASN A 321 9.57 5.70 -20.92
C ASN A 321 10.78 4.80 -20.59
N PRO A 322 11.05 3.77 -21.42
CA PRO A 322 12.22 2.89 -21.25
C PRO A 322 13.57 3.62 -21.22
N GLY A 323 13.73 4.66 -22.03
CA GLY A 323 14.97 5.47 -22.06
C GLY A 323 15.20 6.21 -20.75
N SER A 324 14.13 6.73 -20.12
CA SER A 324 14.25 7.38 -18.83
C SER A 324 14.63 6.39 -17.72
N ILE A 325 14.15 5.13 -17.77
CA ILE A 325 14.57 4.06 -16.87
C ILE A 325 16.03 3.70 -17.08
N ALA A 326 16.44 3.47 -18.34
CA ALA A 326 17.82 3.17 -18.70
C ALA A 326 18.80 4.23 -18.17
N ASN A 327 18.46 5.51 -18.34
CA ASN A 327 19.28 6.62 -17.83
C ASN A 327 19.46 6.58 -16.30
N LYS A 328 18.45 6.14 -15.52
CA LYS A 328 18.60 6.00 -14.06
C LYS A 328 19.53 4.85 -13.68
N ILE A 329 19.47 3.73 -14.41
CA ILE A 329 20.37 2.60 -14.18
C ILE A 329 21.82 3.01 -14.52
N LEU A 330 22.02 3.67 -15.65
CA LEU A 330 23.35 4.19 -16.06
C LEU A 330 23.89 5.20 -15.05
N HIS A 331 23.05 6.12 -14.58
CA HIS A 331 23.43 7.09 -13.57
C HIS A 331 23.87 6.40 -12.27
N PHE A 332 23.09 5.43 -11.77
CA PHE A 332 23.45 4.65 -10.59
C PHE A 332 24.79 3.92 -10.75
N SER A 333 25.01 3.29 -11.91
CA SER A 333 26.24 2.51 -12.18
C SER A 333 27.51 3.38 -12.17
N ARG A 334 27.36 4.68 -12.48
CA ARG A 334 28.47 5.66 -12.52
C ARG A 334 28.68 6.39 -11.19
N MET A 335 27.75 6.27 -10.23
CA MET A 335 27.89 6.91 -8.91
C MET A 335 29.05 6.33 -8.12
N SER A 336 29.78 7.17 -7.39
CA SER A 336 30.71 6.73 -6.35
C SER A 336 29.98 6.05 -5.19
N ASN A 337 30.67 5.19 -4.45
CA ASN A 337 30.11 4.56 -3.26
C ASN A 337 29.74 5.62 -2.19
N GLU A 338 30.50 6.68 -2.08
CA GLU A 338 30.20 7.80 -1.16
C GLU A 338 28.86 8.46 -1.49
N GLU A 339 28.62 8.76 -2.78
CA GLU A 339 27.36 9.35 -3.23
C GLU A 339 26.18 8.41 -3.01
N LYS A 340 26.33 7.09 -3.34
CA LYS A 340 25.31 6.08 -3.06
C LYS A 340 24.95 6.03 -1.59
N ASN A 341 25.94 5.96 -0.71
CA ASN A 341 25.73 5.89 0.74
C ASN A 341 25.05 7.14 1.29
N LYS A 342 25.43 8.33 0.79
CA LYS A 342 24.78 9.59 1.17
C LYS A 342 23.30 9.60 0.78
N ARG A 343 22.96 9.19 -0.45
CA ARG A 343 21.57 9.13 -0.93
C ARG A 343 20.76 8.10 -0.16
N ILE A 344 21.30 6.94 0.12
CA ILE A 344 20.67 5.88 0.94
C ILE A 344 20.37 6.42 2.34
N ALA A 345 21.31 7.11 2.97
CA ALA A 345 21.11 7.69 4.30
C ALA A 345 19.96 8.70 4.32
N VAL A 346 19.87 9.57 3.31
CA VAL A 346 18.80 10.55 3.17
C VAL A 346 17.44 9.85 2.96
N GLN A 347 17.38 8.81 2.11
CA GLN A 347 16.15 8.03 1.92
C GLN A 347 15.70 7.35 3.22
N LYS A 348 16.62 6.69 3.94
CA LYS A 348 16.31 6.01 5.21
C LYS A 348 15.75 6.98 6.25
N GLU A 349 16.38 8.15 6.40
CA GLU A 349 15.91 9.17 7.35
C GLU A 349 14.55 9.74 6.95
N PHE A 350 14.34 10.00 5.67
CA PHE A 350 13.05 10.46 5.16
C PHE A 350 11.91 9.46 5.45
N ILE A 351 12.16 8.17 5.23
CA ILE A 351 11.19 7.12 5.53
C ILE A 351 10.93 7.02 7.03
N ARG A 352 11.98 7.11 7.86
CA ARG A 352 11.86 7.08 9.32
C ARG A 352 10.94 8.19 9.85
N ILE A 353 11.08 9.39 9.33
CA ILE A 353 10.30 10.55 9.77
C ILE A 353 8.85 10.50 9.24
N ASN A 354 8.67 10.10 7.98
CA ASN A 354 7.39 10.32 7.31
C ASN A 354 6.51 9.05 7.16
N TYR A 355 7.13 7.85 7.18
CA TYR A 355 6.47 6.60 6.81
C TYR A 355 6.69 5.47 7.81
N SER A 356 7.09 5.77 9.06
CA SER A 356 7.12 4.74 10.11
C SER A 356 5.71 4.30 10.48
N ILE A 357 5.57 3.03 10.86
CA ILE A 357 4.28 2.48 11.30
C ILE A 357 3.77 3.19 12.56
N GLU A 358 4.66 3.62 13.44
CA GLU A 358 4.34 4.36 14.66
C GLU A 358 3.64 5.68 14.31
N ASN A 359 4.12 6.39 13.28
CA ASN A 359 3.52 7.63 12.81
C ASN A 359 2.12 7.40 12.20
N GLU A 360 1.95 6.33 11.42
CA GLU A 360 0.61 5.96 10.91
C GLU A 360 -0.35 5.68 12.07
N ILE A 361 0.07 4.84 13.03
CA ILE A 361 -0.75 4.46 14.19
C ILE A 361 -1.13 5.69 15.02
N MET A 362 -0.17 6.56 15.34
CA MET A 362 -0.41 7.78 16.11
C MET A 362 -1.47 8.65 15.43
N ARG A 363 -1.35 8.90 14.13
CA ARG A 363 -2.30 9.70 13.36
C ARG A 363 -3.69 9.05 13.28
N LEU A 364 -3.74 7.72 13.09
CA LEU A 364 -5.00 6.97 13.09
C LEU A 364 -5.71 7.05 14.44
N GLN A 365 -4.99 6.87 15.55
CA GLN A 365 -5.54 6.96 16.90
C GLN A 365 -6.10 8.36 17.19
N GLN A 366 -5.36 9.42 16.83
CA GLN A 366 -5.84 10.80 16.96
C GLN A 366 -7.11 11.03 16.13
N LEU A 367 -7.16 10.52 14.89
CA LEU A 367 -8.35 10.61 14.04
C LEU A 367 -9.54 9.87 14.66
N TYR A 368 -9.35 8.67 15.21
CA TYR A 368 -10.43 7.89 15.82
C TYR A 368 -11.02 8.61 17.05
N VAL A 369 -10.17 9.16 17.92
CA VAL A 369 -10.63 9.96 19.07
C VAL A 369 -11.42 11.18 18.58
N LYS A 370 -10.88 11.95 17.65
CA LYS A 370 -11.53 13.12 17.07
C LYS A 370 -12.87 12.77 16.41
N VAL A 371 -12.96 11.67 15.68
CA VAL A 371 -14.20 11.17 15.08
C VAL A 371 -15.18 10.72 16.17
N PHE A 372 -14.73 10.01 17.21
CA PHE A 372 -15.57 9.53 18.30
C PHE A 372 -16.20 10.68 19.08
N ASP A 373 -15.43 11.73 19.42
CA ASP A 373 -15.88 12.87 20.19
C ASP A 373 -16.76 13.84 19.39
N SER A 374 -16.73 13.73 18.05
CA SER A 374 -17.53 14.62 17.19
C SER A 374 -19.02 14.47 17.47
N LYS A 375 -19.73 15.57 17.71
CA LYS A 375 -21.20 15.58 17.75
C LYS A 375 -21.74 15.26 16.35
N LYS A 376 -22.94 14.65 16.26
CA LYS A 376 -23.53 14.12 15.01
C LYS A 376 -23.59 15.10 13.82
N ASN A 377 -23.35 16.42 14.00
CA ASN A 377 -23.57 17.48 13.00
C ASN A 377 -22.45 18.54 12.89
N THR A 378 -21.23 18.30 13.39
CA THR A 378 -20.16 19.31 13.26
C THR A 378 -19.31 19.06 12.02
N ASN A 379 -19.25 20.06 11.13
CA ASN A 379 -18.24 20.13 10.07
C ASN A 379 -16.86 20.31 10.71
N PHE A 380 -16.01 19.31 10.66
CA PHE A 380 -14.64 19.35 11.20
C PHE A 380 -13.68 19.89 10.15
N ASN A 381 -12.84 20.86 10.56
CA ASN A 381 -11.60 21.16 9.89
C ASN A 381 -10.54 20.15 10.34
N PHE A 382 -10.08 19.30 9.44
CA PHE A 382 -8.92 18.44 9.64
C PHE A 382 -7.64 19.05 9.04
N GLU A 383 -7.71 20.33 8.61
CA GLU A 383 -6.55 21.07 8.14
C GLU A 383 -5.58 21.29 9.30
N GLU A 384 -4.77 20.30 9.61
CA GLU A 384 -3.45 20.50 10.20
C GLU A 384 -2.45 19.97 9.18
N SER A 385 -1.79 20.94 8.54
CA SER A 385 -0.60 20.79 7.71
C SER A 385 0.48 20.00 8.47
N PHE A 386 0.98 18.96 7.85
CA PHE A 386 2.23 18.32 8.21
C PHE A 386 3.34 18.78 7.26
#